data_439e202995f09cf689464a5e753e3ff6
#
_entry.id   439e202995f09cf689464a5e753e3ff6
#
_cell.length_a   1.000
_cell.length_b   1.000
_cell.length_c   1.000
_cell.angle_alpha   90.00
_cell.angle_beta   90.00
_cell.angle_gamma   90.00
#
_symmetry.space_group_name_H-M   'P 1'
#
loop_
_entity.id
_entity.type
_entity.pdbx_description
1 polymer ?
#
loop_
_entity_poly.entity_id
_entity_poly.type
_entity_poly.pdbx_seq_one_letter_code
_entity_poly.pdbx_strand_id
1 'polypeptide(L)'
;KKMIDFGSQVLLSCLSFQQGEMVLDVGCGYGPLGLSLVKAQGVHATMVDVNTRALDLAQKNAALNKVEAKIFQSNVYDEVEGCFDHIISNPPIRAGKKVVHEVLSGSFDHLNPGGDLTIVIQKKQGAPSAKAKMEEVFGNCEILKKDKGYYILRSEKVT
;
A
#
# COMPACT_ATOMS: atom_id res chain seq x y z
N LYS A 1 -15.42 -5.91 -14.80
CA LYS A 1 -15.43 -5.93 -13.35
C LYS A 1 -14.41 -6.91 -12.80
N LYS A 2 -13.56 -6.42 -11.96
CA LYS A 2 -12.46 -7.22 -11.45
C LYS A 2 -12.64 -7.53 -9.98
N MET A 3 -12.29 -8.76 -9.63
CA MET A 3 -12.29 -9.16 -8.24
C MET A 3 -10.96 -8.78 -7.60
N ILE A 4 -11.01 -8.47 -6.31
CA ILE A 4 -9.80 -8.20 -5.54
C ILE A 4 -9.03 -9.50 -5.39
N ASP A 5 -7.73 -9.51 -5.71
CA ASP A 5 -6.93 -10.71 -5.59
C ASP A 5 -6.75 -11.12 -4.13
N PHE A 6 -6.34 -12.37 -3.92
CA PHE A 6 -6.26 -12.94 -2.59
C PHE A 6 -5.33 -12.17 -1.66
N GLY A 7 -4.15 -11.77 -2.17
CA GLY A 7 -3.19 -11.01 -1.36
C GLY A 7 -3.79 -9.71 -0.85
N SER A 8 -4.47 -8.99 -1.74
CA SER A 8 -5.13 -7.74 -1.36
C SER A 8 -6.26 -7.97 -0.37
N GLN A 9 -7.00 -9.07 -0.51
CA GLN A 9 -8.05 -9.42 0.45
C GLN A 9 -7.46 -9.67 1.84
N VAL A 10 -6.35 -10.41 1.91
CA VAL A 10 -5.68 -10.69 3.18
C VAL A 10 -5.20 -9.38 3.81
N LEU A 11 -4.60 -8.51 3.00
CA LEU A 11 -4.13 -7.21 3.49
C LEU A 11 -5.29 -6.40 4.05
N LEU A 12 -6.37 -6.27 3.30
CA LEU A 12 -7.54 -5.51 3.75
C LEU A 12 -8.07 -6.02 5.09
N SER A 13 -8.04 -7.34 5.31
CA SER A 13 -8.54 -7.91 6.54
C SER A 13 -7.74 -7.48 7.78
N CYS A 14 -6.54 -6.97 7.58
CA CYS A 14 -5.66 -6.54 8.66
C CYS A 14 -5.67 -5.03 8.88
N LEU A 15 -6.42 -4.26 8.06
CA LEU A 15 -6.39 -2.81 8.11
C LEU A 15 -7.64 -2.26 8.79
N SER A 16 -7.42 -1.45 9.84
CA SER A 16 -8.50 -0.76 10.53
C SER A 16 -8.03 0.66 10.84
N PHE A 17 -8.47 1.60 10.00
CA PHE A 17 -8.04 2.99 10.09
C PHE A 17 -9.18 3.85 10.61
N GLN A 18 -8.84 5.06 11.07
CA GLN A 18 -9.83 6.03 11.52
C GLN A 18 -10.34 6.83 10.34
N GLN A 19 -11.62 7.21 10.41
CA GLN A 19 -12.22 8.08 9.41
C GLN A 19 -11.38 9.36 9.29
N GLY A 20 -11.13 9.77 8.05
CA GLY A 20 -10.38 11.01 7.77
C GLY A 20 -8.87 10.86 7.75
N GLU A 21 -8.34 9.71 8.14
CA GLU A 21 -6.88 9.52 8.07
C GLU A 21 -6.39 9.51 6.62
N MET A 22 -5.15 9.95 6.43
CA MET A 22 -4.53 10.04 5.11
C MET A 22 -3.80 8.75 4.80
N VAL A 23 -4.19 8.10 3.71
CA VAL A 23 -3.63 6.81 3.30
C VAL A 23 -3.04 6.92 1.90
N LEU A 24 -1.82 6.40 1.72
CA LEU A 24 -1.18 6.31 0.42
C LEU A 24 -1.10 4.84 0.00
N ASP A 25 -1.60 4.55 -1.19
CA ASP A 25 -1.58 3.22 -1.81
C ASP A 25 -0.55 3.24 -2.93
N VAL A 26 0.60 2.62 -2.71
CA VAL A 26 1.72 2.62 -3.66
C VAL A 26 1.68 1.38 -4.52
N GLY A 27 1.63 1.57 -5.84
CA GLY A 27 1.43 0.47 -6.78
C GLY A 27 -0.02 0.04 -6.76
N CYS A 28 -0.93 1.01 -6.82
CA CYS A 28 -2.35 0.78 -6.56
C CYS A 28 -3.06 -0.05 -7.62
N GLY A 29 -2.48 -0.19 -8.82
CA GLY A 29 -3.15 -0.88 -9.91
C GLY A 29 -4.49 -0.24 -10.23
N TYR A 30 -5.52 -1.05 -10.44
CA TYR A 30 -6.86 -0.56 -10.76
C TYR A 30 -7.66 -0.10 -9.52
N GLY A 31 -7.03 -0.08 -8.37
CA GLY A 31 -7.53 0.61 -7.18
C GLY A 31 -8.27 -0.20 -6.12
N PRO A 32 -8.13 -1.54 -6.07
CA PRO A 32 -8.98 -2.31 -5.15
C PRO A 32 -8.76 -1.99 -3.68
N LEU A 33 -7.50 -1.79 -3.27
CA LEU A 33 -7.19 -1.53 -1.87
C LEU A 33 -7.66 -0.15 -1.43
N GLY A 34 -7.15 0.88 -2.10
CA GLY A 34 -7.44 2.27 -1.71
C GLY A 34 -8.92 2.60 -1.78
N LEU A 35 -9.59 2.20 -2.86
CA LEU A 35 -11.02 2.49 -3.02
C LEU A 35 -11.87 1.76 -2.00
N SER A 36 -11.50 0.50 -1.66
CA SER A 36 -12.22 -0.24 -0.63
C SER A 36 -12.12 0.45 0.73
N LEU A 37 -10.95 0.97 1.05
CA LEU A 37 -10.73 1.66 2.32
C LEU A 37 -11.50 2.97 2.40
N VAL A 38 -11.56 3.73 1.30
CA VAL A 38 -12.37 4.95 1.27
C VAL A 38 -13.82 4.61 1.54
N LYS A 39 -14.33 3.61 0.83
CA LYS A 39 -15.75 3.25 0.91
C LYS A 39 -16.11 2.68 2.29
N ALA A 40 -15.26 1.81 2.83
CA ALA A 40 -15.57 1.11 4.07
C ALA A 40 -15.20 1.90 5.33
N GLN A 41 -14.13 2.69 5.29
CA GLN A 41 -13.56 3.31 6.48
C GLN A 41 -13.49 4.83 6.43
N GLY A 42 -13.82 5.44 5.28
CA GLY A 42 -13.86 6.90 5.18
C GLY A 42 -12.52 7.59 5.23
N VAL A 43 -11.45 6.91 4.82
CA VAL A 43 -10.13 7.53 4.77
C VAL A 43 -9.99 8.42 3.54
N HIS A 44 -8.99 9.29 3.54
CA HIS A 44 -8.60 10.07 2.38
C HIS A 44 -7.46 9.34 1.67
N ALA A 45 -7.74 8.76 0.52
CA ALA A 45 -6.76 7.95 -0.20
C ALA A 45 -6.07 8.73 -1.31
N THR A 46 -4.76 8.56 -1.39
CA THR A 46 -3.94 8.94 -2.53
C THR A 46 -3.41 7.63 -3.10
N MET A 47 -3.57 7.44 -4.40
CA MET A 47 -3.27 6.17 -5.05
C MET A 47 -2.39 6.41 -6.25
N VAL A 48 -1.24 5.75 -6.29
CA VAL A 48 -0.27 5.97 -7.36
C VAL A 48 0.19 4.66 -8.00
N ASP A 49 0.53 4.73 -9.28
CA ASP A 49 1.06 3.60 -10.03
C ASP A 49 1.81 4.15 -11.24
N VAL A 50 2.75 3.38 -11.79
CA VAL A 50 3.45 3.78 -13.02
C VAL A 50 2.59 3.47 -14.25
N ASN A 51 1.65 2.56 -14.14
CA ASN A 51 0.87 2.05 -15.26
C ASN A 51 -0.37 2.92 -15.50
N THR A 52 -0.34 3.75 -16.56
CA THR A 52 -1.44 4.65 -16.85
C THR A 52 -2.73 3.94 -17.18
N ARG A 53 -2.66 2.75 -17.79
CA ARG A 53 -3.86 1.98 -18.10
C ARG A 53 -4.54 1.50 -16.82
N ALA A 54 -3.77 1.07 -15.84
CA ALA A 54 -4.32 0.67 -14.55
C ALA A 54 -4.97 1.87 -13.85
N LEU A 55 -4.34 3.04 -13.95
CA LEU A 55 -4.89 4.27 -13.35
C LEU A 55 -6.20 4.68 -13.99
N ASP A 56 -6.35 4.50 -15.31
CA ASP A 56 -7.61 4.76 -15.97
C ASP A 56 -8.72 3.88 -15.40
N LEU A 57 -8.40 2.61 -15.15
CA LEU A 57 -9.36 1.69 -14.52
C LEU A 57 -9.67 2.11 -13.08
N ALA A 58 -8.65 2.56 -12.34
CA ALA A 58 -8.86 3.02 -10.97
C ALA A 58 -9.81 4.23 -10.95
N GLN A 59 -9.61 5.18 -11.88
CA GLN A 59 -10.51 6.34 -12.00
C GLN A 59 -11.94 5.90 -12.30
N LYS A 60 -12.12 4.96 -13.21
CA LYS A 60 -13.45 4.44 -13.54
C LYS A 60 -14.09 3.73 -12.36
N ASN A 61 -13.31 2.95 -11.64
CA ASN A 61 -13.80 2.24 -10.45
C ASN A 61 -14.21 3.21 -9.35
N ALA A 62 -13.44 4.29 -9.17
CA ALA A 62 -13.79 5.33 -8.19
C ALA A 62 -15.14 5.96 -8.56
N ALA A 63 -15.33 6.32 -9.82
CA ALA A 63 -16.59 6.91 -10.29
C ALA A 63 -17.75 5.95 -10.12
N LEU A 64 -17.57 4.68 -10.50
CA LEU A 64 -18.62 3.67 -10.39
C LEU A 64 -19.06 3.45 -8.94
N ASN A 65 -18.12 3.51 -8.02
CA ASN A 65 -18.40 3.28 -6.60
C ASN A 65 -18.72 4.57 -5.85
N LYS A 66 -18.72 5.70 -6.54
CA LYS A 66 -19.02 7.02 -5.98
C LYS A 66 -18.12 7.37 -4.80
N VAL A 67 -16.83 7.05 -4.93
CA VAL A 67 -15.83 7.41 -3.94
C VAL A 67 -14.82 8.36 -4.57
N GLU A 68 -14.25 9.24 -3.75
CA GLU A 68 -13.24 10.19 -4.19
C GLU A 68 -11.87 9.78 -3.69
N ALA A 69 -10.88 9.90 -4.55
CA ALA A 69 -9.50 9.62 -4.21
C ALA A 69 -8.61 10.42 -5.15
N LYS A 70 -7.40 10.73 -4.70
CA LYS A 70 -6.38 11.31 -5.57
C LYS A 70 -5.69 10.16 -6.27
N ILE A 71 -5.74 10.13 -7.59
CA ILE A 71 -5.18 9.03 -8.38
C ILE A 71 -4.29 9.63 -9.45
N PHE A 72 -2.99 9.30 -9.42
CA PHE A 72 -2.08 9.84 -10.42
C PHE A 72 -0.87 8.95 -10.63
N GLN A 73 -0.16 9.20 -11.73
CA GLN A 73 1.00 8.43 -12.12
C GLN A 73 2.22 8.85 -11.29
N SER A 74 2.94 7.85 -10.80
CA SER A 74 4.20 8.08 -10.08
C SER A 74 5.05 6.83 -10.17
N ASN A 75 6.34 7.02 -10.40
CA ASN A 75 7.31 5.94 -10.28
C ASN A 75 7.67 5.85 -8.80
N VAL A 76 6.99 4.95 -8.11
CA VAL A 76 7.04 4.79 -6.65
C VAL A 76 6.66 6.13 -5.99
N TYR A 77 7.58 6.81 -5.31
CA TYR A 77 7.29 8.06 -4.61
C TYR A 77 7.68 9.33 -5.37
N ASP A 78 8.15 9.20 -6.62
CA ASP A 78 8.74 10.33 -7.35
C ASP A 78 7.81 11.55 -7.44
N GLU A 79 6.50 11.33 -7.57
CA GLU A 79 5.53 12.41 -7.71
C GLU A 79 4.69 12.61 -6.45
N VAL A 80 5.00 11.88 -5.38
CA VAL A 80 4.25 11.95 -4.13
C VAL A 80 4.80 13.08 -3.27
N GLU A 81 3.90 13.92 -2.78
CA GLU A 81 4.27 15.03 -1.88
C GLU A 81 3.63 14.84 -0.52
N GLY A 82 4.34 15.27 0.51
CA GLY A 82 3.80 15.28 1.87
C GLY A 82 3.90 13.95 2.57
N CYS A 83 3.20 13.88 3.68
CA CYS A 83 3.22 12.72 4.57
C CYS A 83 1.83 12.19 4.82
N PHE A 84 1.77 10.92 5.17
CA PHE A 84 0.52 10.19 5.35
C PHE A 84 0.51 9.50 6.72
N ASP A 85 -0.68 9.16 7.18
CA ASP A 85 -0.82 8.40 8.43
C ASP A 85 -0.52 6.93 8.19
N HIS A 86 -0.87 6.44 7.00
CA HIS A 86 -0.65 5.04 6.64
C HIS A 86 -0.22 4.94 5.18
N ILE A 87 0.75 4.07 4.93
CA ILE A 87 1.11 3.69 3.57
C ILE A 87 0.86 2.20 3.44
N ILE A 88 0.18 1.81 2.39
CA ILE A 88 -0.13 0.41 2.10
C ILE A 88 0.36 0.05 0.72
N SER A 89 0.70 -1.22 0.54
CA SER A 89 1.11 -1.68 -0.77
C SER A 89 0.95 -3.19 -0.90
N ASN A 90 0.48 -3.59 -2.08
CA ASN A 90 0.69 -4.93 -2.59
C ASN A 90 1.78 -4.74 -3.64
N PRO A 91 3.07 -4.87 -3.26
CA PRO A 91 4.16 -4.38 -4.09
C PRO A 91 4.25 -5.08 -5.45
N PRO A 92 4.73 -4.37 -6.49
CA PRO A 92 4.83 -4.94 -7.83
C PRO A 92 6.03 -5.89 -7.95
N ILE A 93 5.82 -7.15 -7.57
CA ILE A 93 6.89 -8.15 -7.54
C ILE A 93 7.57 -8.29 -8.90
N ARG A 94 6.80 -8.18 -9.99
CA ARG A 94 7.35 -8.32 -11.34
C ARG A 94 8.32 -7.21 -11.71
N ALA A 95 8.23 -6.05 -11.05
CA ALA A 95 9.14 -4.94 -11.30
C ALA A 95 10.53 -5.18 -10.73
N GLY A 96 10.69 -6.21 -9.89
CA GLY A 96 11.97 -6.62 -9.35
C GLY A 96 12.22 -6.15 -7.93
N LYS A 97 13.22 -6.76 -7.32
CA LYS A 97 13.56 -6.54 -5.92
C LYS A 97 13.89 -5.08 -5.63
N LYS A 98 14.58 -4.41 -6.56
CA LYS A 98 14.96 -3.01 -6.37
C LYS A 98 13.74 -2.13 -6.19
N VAL A 99 12.73 -2.30 -7.05
CA VAL A 99 11.50 -1.50 -6.97
C VAL A 99 10.75 -1.81 -5.69
N VAL A 100 10.63 -3.09 -5.35
CA VAL A 100 9.96 -3.49 -4.10
C VAL A 100 10.64 -2.82 -2.92
N HIS A 101 11.99 -2.86 -2.86
CA HIS A 101 12.72 -2.26 -1.77
C HIS A 101 12.61 -0.73 -1.73
N GLU A 102 12.41 -0.08 -2.88
CA GLU A 102 12.14 1.36 -2.92
C GLU A 102 10.78 1.67 -2.29
N VAL A 103 9.78 0.82 -2.55
CA VAL A 103 8.48 0.97 -1.90
C VAL A 103 8.64 0.94 -0.38
N LEU A 104 9.48 0.04 0.11
CA LEU A 104 9.69 -0.12 1.55
C LEU A 104 10.48 1.03 2.15
N SER A 105 11.65 1.34 1.57
CA SER A 105 12.55 2.34 2.16
C SER A 105 12.04 3.77 1.98
N GLY A 106 11.46 4.08 0.83
CA GLY A 106 10.98 5.43 0.56
C GLY A 106 9.75 5.82 1.39
N SER A 107 9.04 4.84 1.94
CA SER A 107 7.85 5.12 2.73
C SER A 107 8.16 5.93 3.99
N PHE A 108 9.34 5.73 4.57
CA PHE A 108 9.69 6.39 5.82
C PHE A 108 9.57 7.92 5.72
N ASP A 109 10.04 8.48 4.63
CA ASP A 109 10.03 9.94 4.44
C ASP A 109 8.64 10.49 4.12
N HIS A 110 7.68 9.60 3.84
CA HIS A 110 6.31 10.00 3.52
C HIS A 110 5.32 9.59 4.62
N LEU A 111 5.82 9.26 5.80
CA LEU A 111 4.97 8.95 6.95
C LEU A 111 5.09 10.00 8.03
N ASN A 112 3.96 10.33 8.63
CA ASN A 112 3.94 11.12 9.85
C ASN A 112 4.49 10.29 11.00
N PRO A 113 5.11 10.92 12.02
CA PRO A 113 5.49 10.17 13.22
C PRO A 113 4.28 9.46 13.80
N GLY A 114 4.45 8.19 14.14
CA GLY A 114 3.33 7.36 14.58
C GLY A 114 2.59 6.67 13.46
N GLY A 115 2.88 7.04 12.21
CA GLY A 115 2.28 6.37 11.06
C GLY A 115 2.96 5.05 10.77
N ASP A 116 2.42 4.31 9.81
CA ASP A 116 2.91 2.96 9.53
C ASP A 116 2.89 2.59 8.05
N LEU A 117 3.72 1.61 7.73
CA LEU A 117 3.72 0.96 6.43
C LEU A 117 3.23 -0.47 6.62
N THR A 118 2.21 -0.87 5.87
CA THR A 118 1.72 -2.25 5.89
C THR A 118 1.68 -2.79 4.47
N ILE A 119 2.29 -3.94 4.26
CA ILE A 119 2.38 -4.56 2.94
C ILE A 119 1.91 -6.01 3.00
N VAL A 120 1.55 -6.53 1.82
CA VAL A 120 1.35 -7.97 1.65
C VAL A 120 2.41 -8.47 0.66
N ILE A 121 3.02 -9.63 0.97
CA ILE A 121 4.01 -10.23 0.09
C ILE A 121 4.05 -11.74 0.34
N GLN A 122 4.18 -12.52 -0.74
CA GLN A 122 4.30 -13.96 -0.58
C GLN A 122 5.68 -14.32 -0.02
N LYS A 123 5.70 -15.35 0.84
CA LYS A 123 6.94 -15.84 1.42
C LYS A 123 7.96 -16.15 0.34
N LYS A 124 7.56 -16.91 -0.68
CA LYS A 124 8.46 -17.33 -1.75
C LYS A 124 8.85 -16.21 -2.71
N GLN A 125 8.20 -15.07 -2.62
CA GLN A 125 8.49 -13.92 -3.48
C GLN A 125 9.21 -12.81 -2.74
N GLY A 126 9.74 -13.10 -1.56
CA GLY A 126 10.63 -12.18 -0.87
C GLY A 126 10.20 -11.67 0.49
N ALA A 127 9.24 -12.32 1.17
CA ALA A 127 8.82 -11.84 2.48
C ALA A 127 9.98 -11.73 3.49
N PRO A 128 10.90 -12.72 3.59
CA PRO A 128 12.02 -12.56 4.53
C PRO A 128 12.88 -11.35 4.22
N SER A 129 13.17 -11.12 2.94
CA SER A 129 13.98 -9.98 2.52
C SER A 129 13.26 -8.66 2.78
N ALA A 130 11.95 -8.62 2.51
CA ALA A 130 11.13 -7.44 2.77
C ALA A 130 11.11 -7.12 4.27
N LYS A 131 10.92 -8.12 5.10
CA LYS A 131 10.91 -7.93 6.56
C LYS A 131 12.24 -7.36 7.05
N ALA A 132 13.35 -7.92 6.56
CA ALA A 132 14.67 -7.43 6.94
C ALA A 132 14.87 -5.97 6.53
N LYS A 133 14.40 -5.61 5.32
CA LYS A 133 14.50 -4.24 4.83
C LYS A 133 13.66 -3.28 5.68
N MET A 134 12.46 -3.69 6.02
CA MET A 134 11.58 -2.86 6.87
C MET A 134 12.19 -2.67 8.26
N GLU A 135 12.81 -3.71 8.82
CA GLU A 135 13.51 -3.60 10.10
C GLU A 135 14.68 -2.64 10.00
N GLU A 136 15.42 -2.70 8.91
CA GLU A 136 16.55 -1.80 8.69
C GLU A 136 16.09 -0.34 8.64
N VAL A 137 15.01 -0.07 7.93
CA VAL A 137 14.52 1.30 7.69
C VAL A 137 13.81 1.87 8.91
N PHE A 138 12.98 1.07 9.58
CA PHE A 138 12.10 1.54 10.65
C PHE A 138 12.58 1.18 12.05
N GLY A 139 13.47 0.20 12.17
CA GLY A 139 13.87 -0.32 13.48
C GLY A 139 12.89 -1.33 14.04
N ASN A 140 11.82 -1.63 13.32
CA ASN A 140 10.83 -2.62 13.76
C ASN A 140 10.09 -3.17 12.54
N CYS A 141 9.59 -4.39 12.68
CA CYS A 141 8.66 -4.97 11.72
C CYS A 141 8.00 -6.18 12.37
N GLU A 142 6.67 -6.21 12.33
CA GLU A 142 5.91 -7.35 12.83
C GLU A 142 5.16 -8.03 11.71
N ILE A 143 4.94 -9.32 11.87
CA ILE A 143 4.09 -10.09 10.95
C ILE A 143 2.69 -10.09 11.56
N LEU A 144 1.74 -9.41 10.90
CA LEU A 144 0.37 -9.34 11.39
C LEU A 144 -0.40 -10.62 11.11
N LYS A 145 -0.09 -11.25 9.98
CA LYS A 145 -0.86 -12.42 9.55
C LYS A 145 -0.06 -13.20 8.52
N LYS A 146 -0.27 -14.52 8.50
CA LYS A 146 0.21 -15.42 7.46
C LYS A 146 -1.01 -16.21 6.98
N ASP A 147 -1.26 -16.20 5.68
CA ASP A 147 -2.41 -16.91 5.12
C ASP A 147 -2.04 -17.43 3.73
N LYS A 148 -2.00 -18.75 3.60
CA LYS A 148 -1.71 -19.44 2.33
C LYS A 148 -0.45 -18.90 1.66
N GLY A 149 0.59 -18.69 2.46
CA GLY A 149 1.88 -18.21 1.97
C GLY A 149 1.99 -16.70 1.81
N TYR A 150 0.92 -15.94 2.05
CA TYR A 150 0.96 -14.49 2.06
C TYR A 150 1.25 -13.99 3.47
N TYR A 151 2.20 -13.07 3.57
CA TYR A 151 2.58 -12.45 4.84
C TYR A 151 2.15 -11.00 4.82
N ILE A 152 1.54 -10.55 5.92
CA ILE A 152 1.25 -9.13 6.13
C ILE A 152 2.29 -8.59 7.08
N LEU A 153 3.08 -7.63 6.62
CA LEU A 153 4.19 -7.05 7.37
C LEU A 153 3.88 -5.59 7.69
N ARG A 154 4.15 -5.18 8.91
CA ARG A 154 3.89 -3.81 9.35
C ARG A 154 5.08 -3.25 10.10
N SER A 155 5.45 -2.01 9.77
CA SER A 155 6.47 -1.24 10.49
C SER A 155 5.89 0.11 10.88
N GLU A 156 6.23 0.58 12.06
CA GLU A 156 5.74 1.85 12.56
C GLU A 156 6.87 2.86 12.64
N LYS A 157 6.60 4.09 12.21
CA LYS A 157 7.55 5.19 12.33
C LYS A 157 7.38 5.81 13.70
N VAL A 158 8.29 5.44 14.62
CA VAL A 158 8.14 5.84 16.03
C VAL A 158 8.68 7.23 16.35
N THR A 159 9.43 7.85 15.42
CA THR A 159 9.94 9.22 15.66
C THR A 159 9.86 10.08 14.43
#